data_3e0f3d2e70bf1a09651d8fdd489ca45f
#
_entry.id   3e0f3d2e70bf1a09651d8fdd489ca45f
#
_cell.length_a   1.000
_cell.length_b   1.000
_cell.length_c   1.000
_cell.angle_alpha   90.00
_cell.angle_beta   90.00
_cell.angle_gamma   90.00
#
_symmetry.space_group_name_H-M   'P 1'
#
loop_
_entity.id
_entity.type
_entity.pdbx_description
1 polymer ?
#
loop_
_entity_poly.entity_id
_entity_poly.type
_entity_poly.pdbx_seq_one_letter_code
_entity_poly.pdbx_strand_id
1 'polypeptide(L)'
;QKFESKPGTSMASPHVAGAAALLKQMHPDWTAQKIKSALVTSSIRDVLKEDATTQADNFDMGAGRLDLPRATTVELTYSDLSLVDGNCYLNCEMSITVTNTSDEDITVDATAMFNDPAISATVTPQMATLPAGASAEIMVAVDVTTASTGSWSFGGINWADTDDTTTDYFIPVAVYPISTDRPELF
;
A
#
# COMPACT_ATOMS: atom_id res chain seq x y z
N GLN A 1 -4.91 37.63 -11.50
CA GLN A 1 -5.18 36.20 -11.48
C GLN A 1 -5.76 35.82 -10.11
N LYS A 2 -6.86 35.07 -10.07
CA LYS A 2 -7.49 34.65 -8.80
C LYS A 2 -6.96 33.34 -8.24
N PHE A 3 -6.11 32.63 -9.02
CA PHE A 3 -5.57 31.33 -8.68
C PHE A 3 -4.05 31.31 -8.95
N GLU A 4 -3.32 30.63 -8.07
CA GLU A 4 -1.88 30.45 -8.13
C GLU A 4 -1.56 28.97 -7.86
N SER A 5 -0.62 28.40 -8.61
CA SER A 5 -0.11 27.05 -8.33
C SER A 5 1.02 27.16 -7.30
N LYS A 6 0.87 26.47 -6.17
CA LYS A 6 1.86 26.42 -5.09
C LYS A 6 2.18 24.95 -4.76
N PRO A 7 3.41 24.49 -4.99
CA PRO A 7 3.85 23.19 -4.52
C PRO A 7 4.16 23.21 -3.02
N GLY A 8 4.04 22.05 -2.38
CA GLY A 8 4.48 21.85 -1.00
C GLY A 8 3.52 21.01 -0.17
N THR A 9 4.07 20.38 0.86
CA THR A 9 3.32 19.57 1.83
C THR A 9 2.21 20.35 2.53
N SER A 10 2.41 21.65 2.76
CA SER A 10 1.39 22.56 3.32
C SER A 10 0.18 22.75 2.41
N MET A 11 0.30 22.49 1.11
CA MET A 11 -0.81 22.50 0.14
C MET A 11 -1.43 21.10 0.03
N ALA A 12 -0.62 20.05 0.11
CA ALA A 12 -1.11 18.67 0.06
C ALA A 12 -1.95 18.31 1.30
N SER A 13 -1.51 18.69 2.49
CA SER A 13 -2.17 18.34 3.76
C SER A 13 -3.65 18.72 3.82
N PRO A 14 -4.07 19.96 3.50
CA PRO A 14 -5.50 20.31 3.52
C PRO A 14 -6.34 19.59 2.47
N HIS A 15 -5.75 19.17 1.34
CA HIS A 15 -6.47 18.33 0.36
C HIS A 15 -6.79 16.96 0.94
N VAL A 16 -5.83 16.33 1.63
CA VAL A 16 -6.03 15.06 2.32
C VAL A 16 -7.05 15.22 3.47
N ALA A 17 -6.98 16.32 4.23
CA ALA A 17 -7.93 16.59 5.30
C ALA A 17 -9.37 16.77 4.77
N GLY A 18 -9.52 17.47 3.63
CA GLY A 18 -10.82 17.63 2.96
C GLY A 18 -11.37 16.29 2.45
N ALA A 19 -10.53 15.47 1.83
CA ALA A 19 -10.90 14.13 1.38
C ALA A 19 -11.32 13.23 2.55
N ALA A 20 -10.58 13.25 3.66
CA ALA A 20 -10.94 12.51 4.87
C ALA A 20 -12.28 12.96 5.46
N ALA A 21 -12.57 14.26 5.44
CA ALA A 21 -13.86 14.79 5.90
C ALA A 21 -15.03 14.30 5.04
N LEU A 22 -14.85 14.25 3.72
CA LEU A 22 -15.85 13.72 2.79
C LEU A 22 -16.09 12.23 3.00
N LEU A 23 -15.03 11.42 3.13
CA LEU A 23 -15.17 9.99 3.45
C LEU A 23 -15.87 9.78 4.80
N LYS A 24 -15.54 10.59 5.82
CA LYS A 24 -16.20 10.51 7.12
C LYS A 24 -17.67 10.88 7.06
N GLN A 25 -18.06 11.78 6.16
CA GLN A 25 -19.46 12.11 5.92
C GLN A 25 -20.21 10.97 5.23
N MET A 26 -19.57 10.27 4.30
CA MET A 26 -20.16 9.12 3.59
C MET A 26 -20.23 7.88 4.49
N HIS A 27 -19.24 7.67 5.33
CA HIS A 27 -19.12 6.55 6.25
C HIS A 27 -18.96 7.02 7.70
N PRO A 28 -20.05 7.46 8.37
CA PRO A 28 -19.99 8.05 9.71
C PRO A 28 -19.44 7.11 10.79
N ASP A 29 -19.52 5.80 10.57
CA ASP A 29 -19.04 4.73 11.43
C ASP A 29 -17.56 4.36 11.22
N TRP A 30 -16.96 4.79 10.09
CA TRP A 30 -15.54 4.49 9.83
C TRP A 30 -14.62 5.17 10.83
N THR A 31 -13.66 4.40 11.31
CA THR A 31 -12.57 4.91 12.15
C THR A 31 -11.58 5.73 11.31
N ALA A 32 -10.75 6.53 11.97
CA ALA A 32 -9.66 7.26 11.28
C ALA A 32 -8.71 6.31 10.52
N GLN A 33 -8.49 5.09 11.06
CA GLN A 33 -7.69 4.05 10.42
C GLN A 33 -8.31 3.60 9.08
N LYS A 34 -9.61 3.31 9.06
CA LYS A 34 -10.32 2.92 7.84
C LYS A 34 -10.30 4.02 6.78
N ILE A 35 -10.54 5.27 7.19
CA ILE A 35 -10.48 6.45 6.29
C ILE A 35 -9.06 6.60 5.72
N LYS A 36 -8.04 6.49 6.57
CA LYS A 36 -6.64 6.57 6.13
C LYS A 36 -6.32 5.43 5.15
N SER A 37 -6.76 4.21 5.44
CA SER A 37 -6.58 3.06 4.54
C SER A 37 -7.20 3.34 3.17
N ALA A 38 -8.46 3.74 3.11
CA ALA A 38 -9.14 4.04 1.85
C ALA A 38 -8.41 5.08 1.00
N LEU A 39 -7.94 6.18 1.62
CA LEU A 39 -7.21 7.24 0.91
C LEU A 39 -5.86 6.77 0.38
N VAL A 40 -5.16 5.93 1.12
CA VAL A 40 -3.80 5.47 0.79
C VAL A 40 -3.83 4.38 -0.28
N THR A 41 -4.66 3.35 -0.10
CA THR A 41 -4.66 2.18 -0.98
C THR A 41 -5.30 2.43 -2.34
N SER A 42 -6.15 3.46 -2.46
CA SER A 42 -6.76 3.89 -3.72
C SER A 42 -5.97 4.97 -4.48
N SER A 43 -4.82 5.39 -3.96
CA SER A 43 -3.99 6.45 -4.57
C SER A 43 -3.42 6.04 -5.93
N ILE A 44 -3.29 7.02 -6.83
CA ILE A 44 -2.67 6.82 -8.15
C ILE A 44 -1.15 6.83 -8.02
N ARG A 45 -0.51 5.78 -8.53
CA ARG A 45 0.94 5.58 -8.43
C ARG A 45 1.72 6.04 -9.66
N ASP A 46 1.05 6.47 -10.71
CA ASP A 46 1.71 7.06 -11.88
C ASP A 46 2.17 8.49 -11.54
N VAL A 47 3.25 8.57 -10.73
CA VAL A 47 3.86 9.80 -10.24
C VAL A 47 5.31 9.84 -10.71
N LEU A 48 5.67 10.92 -11.38
CA LEU A 48 7.04 11.15 -11.84
C LEU A 48 7.81 12.05 -10.86
N LYS A 49 9.13 11.90 -10.85
CA LYS A 49 10.04 12.83 -10.15
C LYS A 49 10.01 14.21 -10.80
N GLU A 50 10.72 15.17 -10.24
CA GLU A 50 10.78 16.56 -10.72
C GLU A 50 11.30 16.69 -12.15
N ASP A 51 12.05 15.70 -12.67
CA ASP A 51 12.53 15.66 -14.04
C ASP A 51 11.43 15.32 -15.06
N ALA A 52 10.22 15.01 -14.61
CA ALA A 52 9.03 14.64 -15.38
C ALA A 52 9.24 13.40 -16.30
N THR A 53 10.23 12.60 -16.04
CA THR A 53 10.58 11.40 -16.84
C THR A 53 10.85 10.16 -15.99
N THR A 54 11.45 10.35 -14.82
CA THR A 54 11.79 9.25 -13.91
C THR A 54 10.59 8.90 -13.05
N GLN A 55 10.22 7.62 -13.00
CA GLN A 55 9.17 7.13 -12.09
C GLN A 55 9.62 7.34 -10.64
N ALA A 56 8.73 7.90 -9.82
CA ALA A 56 8.96 8.04 -8.39
C ALA A 56 8.96 6.67 -7.71
N ASP A 57 9.87 6.47 -6.75
CA ASP A 57 9.89 5.27 -5.91
C ASP A 57 8.99 5.43 -4.67
N ASN A 58 8.92 4.40 -3.84
CA ASN A 58 8.07 4.40 -2.66
C ASN A 58 8.46 5.49 -1.62
N PHE A 59 9.73 5.89 -1.57
CA PHE A 59 10.18 6.96 -0.67
C PHE A 59 9.93 8.35 -1.24
N ASP A 60 9.90 8.49 -2.56
CA ASP A 60 9.57 9.77 -3.22
C ASP A 60 8.08 10.10 -3.10
N MET A 61 7.21 9.14 -3.42
CA MET A 61 5.76 9.38 -3.56
C MET A 61 4.92 8.84 -2.39
N GLY A 62 5.48 8.02 -1.49
CA GLY A 62 4.69 7.29 -0.50
C GLY A 62 3.66 6.37 -1.16
N ALA A 63 2.39 6.57 -0.85
CA ALA A 63 1.30 5.81 -1.48
C ALA A 63 0.96 6.30 -2.89
N GLY A 64 1.30 7.54 -3.24
CA GLY A 64 0.98 8.14 -4.52
C GLY A 64 0.14 9.41 -4.42
N ARG A 65 -0.50 9.77 -5.51
CA ARG A 65 -1.38 10.94 -5.62
C ARG A 65 -2.80 10.56 -5.21
N LEU A 66 -3.38 11.38 -4.31
CA LEU A 66 -4.77 11.23 -3.85
C LEU A 66 -5.74 11.17 -5.04
N ASP A 67 -6.61 10.15 -5.03
CA ASP A 67 -7.76 10.00 -5.92
C ASP A 67 -9.03 9.82 -5.09
N LEU A 68 -9.76 10.91 -4.89
CA LEU A 68 -10.97 10.88 -4.07
C LEU A 68 -12.10 10.04 -4.70
N PRO A 69 -12.38 10.11 -6.01
CA PRO A 69 -13.36 9.21 -6.63
C PRO A 69 -13.08 7.74 -6.33
N ARG A 70 -11.84 7.27 -6.49
CA ARG A 70 -11.47 5.88 -6.16
C ARG A 70 -11.61 5.59 -4.66
N ALA A 71 -11.22 6.53 -3.80
CA ALA A 71 -11.33 6.37 -2.36
C ALA A 71 -12.79 6.21 -1.87
N THR A 72 -13.78 6.72 -2.60
CA THR A 72 -15.20 6.59 -2.25
C THR A 72 -15.81 5.23 -2.61
N THR A 73 -15.13 4.45 -3.45
CA THR A 73 -15.59 3.11 -3.88
C THR A 73 -14.80 1.98 -3.21
N VAL A 74 -13.97 2.31 -2.21
CA VAL A 74 -13.15 1.32 -1.50
C VAL A 74 -14.03 0.42 -0.65
N GLU A 75 -13.90 -0.87 -0.86
CA GLU A 75 -14.59 -1.94 -0.12
C GLU A 75 -13.66 -2.73 0.80
N LEU A 76 -12.33 -2.58 0.60
CA LEU A 76 -11.31 -3.22 1.43
C LEU A 76 -10.51 -2.18 2.22
N THR A 77 -10.25 -2.47 3.48
CA THR A 77 -9.36 -1.67 4.33
C THR A 77 -8.28 -2.54 4.95
N TYR A 78 -7.14 -1.94 5.27
CA TYR A 78 -5.93 -2.65 5.68
C TYR A 78 -5.41 -2.11 7.01
N SER A 79 -4.84 -3.01 7.84
CA SER A 79 -4.23 -2.63 9.13
C SER A 79 -2.99 -1.75 8.94
N ASP A 80 -2.20 -2.05 7.91
CA ASP A 80 -0.97 -1.37 7.58
C ASP A 80 -1.03 -0.82 6.15
N LEU A 81 -0.38 0.31 5.92
CA LEU A 81 -0.45 1.03 4.66
C LEU A 81 0.89 0.99 3.91
N SER A 82 1.87 0.35 4.51
CA SER A 82 3.15 -0.02 3.92
C SER A 82 3.76 -1.14 4.76
N LEU A 83 4.50 -2.04 4.12
CA LEU A 83 5.29 -3.06 4.78
C LEU A 83 6.77 -2.72 4.59
N VAL A 84 7.53 -2.65 5.70
CA VAL A 84 8.92 -2.22 5.66
C VAL A 84 9.75 -3.12 6.56
N ASP A 85 10.81 -3.71 6.00
CA ASP A 85 11.84 -4.40 6.78
C ASP A 85 13.23 -3.82 6.44
N GLY A 86 13.82 -3.14 7.43
CA GLY A 86 15.15 -2.53 7.34
C GLY A 86 16.32 -3.48 7.63
N ASN A 87 16.06 -4.77 7.89
CA ASN A 87 17.06 -5.75 8.31
C ASN A 87 16.80 -7.14 7.72
N CYS A 88 16.38 -7.21 6.45
CA CYS A 88 16.00 -8.46 5.80
C CYS A 88 17.25 -9.32 5.51
N TYR A 89 17.45 -10.39 6.29
CA TYR A 89 18.54 -11.35 6.13
C TYR A 89 18.03 -12.65 5.53
N LEU A 90 18.45 -12.98 4.32
CA LEU A 90 18.00 -14.11 3.51
C LEU A 90 16.50 -14.10 3.21
N ASN A 91 15.68 -14.09 4.24
CA ASN A 91 14.22 -14.03 4.15
C ASN A 91 13.67 -13.11 5.25
N CYS A 92 12.58 -12.42 4.96
CA CYS A 92 11.81 -11.68 5.96
C CYS A 92 10.31 -11.90 5.76
N GLU A 93 9.57 -11.88 6.86
CA GLU A 93 8.14 -12.10 6.89
C GLU A 93 7.44 -10.89 7.48
N MET A 94 6.37 -10.47 6.83
CA MET A 94 5.52 -9.37 7.27
C MET A 94 4.07 -9.82 7.18
N SER A 95 3.20 -9.29 8.02
CA SER A 95 1.78 -9.59 7.95
C SER A 95 0.94 -8.32 7.83
N ILE A 96 -0.23 -8.47 7.26
CA ILE A 96 -1.21 -7.41 7.10
C ILE A 96 -2.61 -8.00 7.25
N THR A 97 -3.48 -7.30 7.97
CA THR A 97 -4.89 -7.67 8.05
C THR A 97 -5.69 -6.89 7.01
N VAL A 98 -6.39 -7.62 6.14
CA VAL A 98 -7.37 -7.07 5.22
C VAL A 98 -8.78 -7.25 5.79
N THR A 99 -9.62 -6.23 5.68
CA THR A 99 -11.01 -6.24 6.16
C THR A 99 -11.94 -5.85 5.03
N ASN A 100 -12.92 -6.70 4.76
CA ASN A 100 -14.04 -6.36 3.90
C ASN A 100 -14.97 -5.38 4.63
N THR A 101 -15.22 -4.21 4.05
CA THR A 101 -16.09 -3.15 4.61
C THR A 101 -17.39 -3.01 3.85
N SER A 102 -17.62 -3.83 2.83
CA SER A 102 -18.88 -3.90 2.08
C SER A 102 -19.91 -4.82 2.74
N ASP A 103 -21.10 -4.84 2.18
CA ASP A 103 -22.21 -5.69 2.62
C ASP A 103 -22.28 -7.04 1.86
N GLU A 104 -21.33 -7.29 0.95
CA GLU A 104 -21.23 -8.50 0.12
C GLU A 104 -19.92 -9.24 0.37
N ASP A 105 -19.86 -10.52 -0.03
CA ASP A 105 -18.62 -11.30 0.03
C ASP A 105 -17.68 -10.83 -1.08
N ILE A 106 -16.40 -10.63 -0.75
CA ILE A 106 -15.37 -10.23 -1.72
C ILE A 106 -14.30 -11.29 -1.80
N THR A 107 -13.94 -11.71 -3.03
CA THR A 107 -12.79 -12.59 -3.26
C THR A 107 -11.61 -11.77 -3.77
N VAL A 108 -10.52 -11.78 -3.03
CA VAL A 108 -9.30 -11.05 -3.36
C VAL A 108 -8.20 -11.99 -3.82
N ASP A 109 -7.44 -11.57 -4.84
CA ASP A 109 -6.17 -12.18 -5.26
C ASP A 109 -5.03 -11.18 -4.99
N ALA A 110 -4.06 -11.59 -4.17
CA ALA A 110 -2.96 -10.75 -3.73
C ALA A 110 -1.65 -11.21 -4.39
N THR A 111 -1.02 -10.32 -5.15
CA THR A 111 0.24 -10.59 -5.83
C THR A 111 1.31 -9.60 -5.38
N ALA A 112 2.43 -10.11 -4.86
CA ALA A 112 3.59 -9.30 -4.51
C ALA A 112 4.58 -9.23 -5.68
N MET A 113 5.09 -8.01 -5.94
CA MET A 113 6.11 -7.76 -6.97
C MET A 113 7.18 -6.82 -6.45
N PHE A 114 8.43 -7.06 -6.86
CA PHE A 114 9.57 -6.18 -6.60
C PHE A 114 10.17 -5.66 -7.91
N ASN A 115 10.75 -4.45 -7.84
CA ASN A 115 11.47 -3.86 -8.98
C ASN A 115 12.78 -4.58 -9.27
N ASP A 116 13.39 -5.20 -8.23
CA ASP A 116 14.60 -6.03 -8.36
C ASP A 116 14.18 -7.48 -8.68
N PRO A 117 14.53 -8.02 -9.87
CA PRO A 117 14.19 -9.40 -10.24
C PRO A 117 14.92 -10.47 -9.40
N ALA A 118 15.95 -10.09 -8.62
CA ALA A 118 16.63 -10.97 -7.69
C ALA A 118 15.84 -11.19 -6.37
N ILE A 119 14.75 -10.45 -6.16
CA ILE A 119 13.87 -10.58 -4.99
C ILE A 119 12.60 -11.30 -5.42
N SER A 120 12.26 -12.35 -4.74
CA SER A 120 10.95 -13.01 -4.87
C SER A 120 10.11 -12.80 -3.62
N ALA A 121 8.79 -12.78 -3.81
CA ALA A 121 7.87 -12.70 -2.69
C ALA A 121 6.66 -13.60 -2.90
N THR A 122 6.17 -14.17 -1.80
CA THR A 122 4.96 -14.99 -1.77
C THR A 122 3.96 -14.40 -0.80
N VAL A 123 2.69 -14.48 -1.17
CA VAL A 123 1.55 -14.03 -0.35
C VAL A 123 0.75 -15.25 0.08
N THR A 124 0.42 -15.35 1.35
CA THR A 124 -0.31 -16.52 1.89
C THR A 124 -1.43 -16.08 2.85
N PRO A 125 -2.69 -16.43 2.59
CA PRO A 125 -3.16 -17.03 1.33
C PRO A 125 -3.06 -16.03 0.17
N GLN A 126 -2.77 -16.49 -1.04
CA GLN A 126 -2.76 -15.64 -2.23
C GLN A 126 -4.18 -15.20 -2.59
N MET A 127 -5.12 -16.14 -2.50
CA MET A 127 -6.53 -15.87 -2.74
C MET A 127 -7.33 -16.11 -1.46
N ALA A 128 -8.24 -15.20 -1.14
CA ALA A 128 -9.11 -15.28 0.02
C ALA A 128 -10.50 -14.74 -0.29
N THR A 129 -11.55 -15.46 0.10
CA THR A 129 -12.91 -14.93 0.12
C THR A 129 -13.21 -14.39 1.50
N LEU A 130 -13.54 -13.11 1.58
CA LEU A 130 -13.87 -12.39 2.80
C LEU A 130 -15.36 -12.12 2.84
N PRO A 131 -16.12 -12.77 3.74
CA PRO A 131 -17.50 -12.43 3.96
C PRO A 131 -17.68 -10.95 4.34
N ALA A 132 -18.89 -10.42 4.16
CA ALA A 132 -19.24 -9.06 4.56
C ALA A 132 -18.79 -8.76 6.00
N GLY A 133 -18.01 -7.71 6.19
CA GLY A 133 -17.46 -7.29 7.48
C GLY A 133 -16.34 -8.16 8.06
N ALA A 134 -15.96 -9.26 7.39
CA ALA A 134 -14.90 -10.15 7.88
C ALA A 134 -13.49 -9.62 7.61
N SER A 135 -12.53 -10.16 8.35
CA SER A 135 -11.10 -9.86 8.19
C SER A 135 -10.29 -11.14 8.05
N ALA A 136 -9.19 -11.07 7.30
CA ALA A 136 -8.19 -12.13 7.23
C ALA A 136 -6.79 -11.55 7.41
N GLU A 137 -5.92 -12.33 8.04
CA GLU A 137 -4.49 -12.04 8.08
C GLU A 137 -3.82 -12.65 6.85
N ILE A 138 -3.01 -11.84 6.19
CA ILE A 138 -2.24 -12.21 5.01
C ILE A 138 -0.77 -12.07 5.34
N MET A 139 -0.01 -13.13 5.11
CA MET A 139 1.44 -13.16 5.32
C MET A 139 2.17 -12.91 4.00
N VAL A 140 3.21 -12.09 4.05
CA VAL A 140 4.07 -11.78 2.93
C VAL A 140 5.48 -12.22 3.29
N ALA A 141 5.97 -13.27 2.63
CA ALA A 141 7.34 -13.75 2.78
C ALA A 141 8.17 -13.25 1.60
N VAL A 142 9.29 -12.59 1.89
CA VAL A 142 10.21 -12.01 0.90
C VAL A 142 11.54 -12.75 0.98
N ASP A 143 12.01 -13.28 -0.15
CA ASP A 143 13.30 -13.93 -0.30
C ASP A 143 14.28 -12.96 -0.97
N VAL A 144 15.35 -12.61 -0.27
CA VAL A 144 16.42 -11.72 -0.72
C VAL A 144 17.77 -12.42 -0.87
N THR A 145 17.78 -13.77 -0.89
CA THR A 145 19.02 -14.57 -0.88
C THR A 145 19.95 -14.28 -2.06
N THR A 146 19.40 -13.88 -3.21
CA THR A 146 20.17 -13.54 -4.41
C THR A 146 20.25 -12.04 -4.68
N ALA A 147 19.63 -11.22 -3.85
CA ALA A 147 19.61 -9.77 -4.00
C ALA A 147 20.93 -9.12 -3.57
N SER A 148 21.22 -7.95 -4.14
CA SER A 148 22.33 -7.12 -3.69
C SER A 148 22.03 -6.56 -2.31
N THR A 149 23.01 -6.64 -1.39
CA THR A 149 22.88 -6.14 -0.02
C THR A 149 23.32 -4.69 0.11
N GLY A 150 22.80 -3.98 1.12
CA GLY A 150 23.24 -2.63 1.47
C GLY A 150 22.51 -1.50 0.75
N SER A 151 21.39 -1.78 0.09
CA SER A 151 20.51 -0.77 -0.52
C SER A 151 19.06 -1.16 -0.36
N TRP A 152 18.17 -0.16 -0.33
CA TRP A 152 16.73 -0.40 -0.33
C TRP A 152 16.24 -0.97 -1.66
N SER A 153 15.40 -1.97 -1.58
CA SER A 153 14.65 -2.52 -2.71
C SER A 153 13.16 -2.31 -2.50
N PHE A 154 12.48 -1.86 -3.56
CA PHE A 154 11.09 -1.46 -3.52
C PHE A 154 10.22 -2.41 -4.31
N GLY A 155 9.04 -2.62 -3.79
CA GLY A 155 8.00 -3.43 -4.39
C GLY A 155 6.64 -3.04 -3.86
N GLY A 156 5.70 -3.95 -3.99
CA GLY A 156 4.37 -3.80 -3.43
C GLY A 156 3.49 -5.02 -3.63
N ILE A 157 2.37 -5.00 -2.98
CA ILE A 157 1.32 -5.99 -3.11
C ILE A 157 0.17 -5.34 -3.86
N ASN A 158 -0.17 -5.90 -5.02
CA ASN A 158 -1.41 -5.62 -5.72
C ASN A 158 -2.50 -6.54 -5.20
N TRP A 159 -3.65 -5.97 -4.91
CA TRP A 159 -4.85 -6.67 -4.51
C TRP A 159 -5.89 -6.41 -5.57
N ALA A 160 -6.31 -7.47 -6.24
CA ALA A 160 -7.40 -7.44 -7.19
C ALA A 160 -8.64 -8.08 -6.56
N ASP A 161 -9.77 -7.41 -6.67
CA ASP A 161 -11.06 -8.05 -6.48
C ASP A 161 -11.34 -8.89 -7.73
N THR A 162 -11.60 -10.19 -7.57
CA THR A 162 -11.83 -11.08 -8.70
C THR A 162 -13.19 -10.83 -9.38
N ASP A 163 -14.12 -10.20 -8.69
CA ASP A 163 -15.46 -9.90 -9.17
C ASP A 163 -15.57 -8.48 -9.71
N ASP A 164 -14.76 -7.52 -9.20
CA ASP A 164 -14.66 -6.15 -9.71
C ASP A 164 -13.24 -5.83 -10.20
N THR A 165 -13.03 -5.89 -11.49
CA THR A 165 -11.75 -5.56 -12.14
C THR A 165 -11.44 -4.07 -12.18
N THR A 166 -12.27 -3.20 -11.62
CA THR A 166 -12.12 -1.74 -11.66
C THR A 166 -11.38 -1.18 -10.45
N THR A 167 -11.30 -1.94 -9.35
CA THR A 167 -10.72 -1.47 -8.10
C THR A 167 -9.48 -2.30 -7.73
N ASP A 168 -8.30 -1.81 -8.11
CA ASP A 168 -7.03 -2.36 -7.66
C ASP A 168 -6.55 -1.57 -6.43
N TYR A 169 -6.16 -2.30 -5.39
CA TYR A 169 -5.53 -1.72 -4.21
C TYR A 169 -4.04 -2.00 -4.24
N PHE A 170 -3.25 -1.09 -3.70
CA PHE A 170 -1.80 -1.26 -3.64
C PHE A 170 -1.24 -0.93 -2.27
N ILE A 171 -0.39 -1.84 -1.77
CA ILE A 171 0.36 -1.64 -0.53
C ILE A 171 1.85 -1.63 -0.86
N PRO A 172 2.57 -0.52 -0.67
CA PRO A 172 4.00 -0.46 -0.91
C PRO A 172 4.77 -1.36 0.05
N VAL A 173 5.79 -2.04 -0.47
CA VAL A 173 6.74 -2.85 0.30
C VAL A 173 8.14 -2.32 0.07
N ALA A 174 8.94 -2.19 1.14
CA ALA A 174 10.34 -1.85 1.05
C ALA A 174 11.15 -2.78 1.95
N VAL A 175 12.21 -3.36 1.42
CA VAL A 175 13.12 -4.20 2.18
C VAL A 175 14.56 -3.71 2.02
N TYR A 176 15.35 -3.87 3.07
CA TYR A 176 16.77 -3.58 3.04
C TYR A 176 17.56 -4.88 3.24
N PRO A 177 18.01 -5.53 2.15
CA PRO A 177 18.79 -6.76 2.23
C PRO A 177 20.11 -6.53 2.93
N ILE A 178 20.46 -7.40 3.88
CA ILE A 178 21.73 -7.36 4.63
C ILE A 178 22.53 -8.64 4.44
N SER A 179 23.85 -8.54 4.58
CA SER A 179 24.77 -9.66 4.36
C SER A 179 24.97 -10.56 5.58
N THR A 180 24.56 -10.11 6.76
CA THR A 180 24.71 -10.86 8.01
C THR A 180 23.49 -10.62 8.89
N ASP A 181 23.08 -11.65 9.61
CA ASP A 181 22.08 -11.50 10.66
C ASP A 181 22.67 -10.57 11.74
N ARG A 182 22.03 -9.41 11.92
CA ARG A 182 22.41 -8.45 12.96
C ARG A 182 21.38 -8.53 14.06
N PRO A 183 21.76 -8.89 15.29
CA PRO A 183 20.82 -8.76 16.40
C PRO A 183 20.35 -7.31 16.51
N GLU A 184 19.06 -7.11 16.69
CA GLU A 184 18.51 -5.78 16.96
C GLU A 184 19.21 -5.21 18.21
N LEU A 185 19.87 -4.08 18.04
CA LEU A 185 20.43 -3.33 19.16
C LEU A 185 19.26 -2.53 19.75
N PHE A 186 18.72 -3.01 20.86
CA PHE A 186 17.74 -2.32 21.69
C PHE A 186 18.38 -1.14 22.43
#